data_96fbda0409cf57f42ef1b5a5c811ccaa
#
_entry.id   96fbda0409cf57f42ef1b5a5c811ccaa
#
_cell.length_a   1.000
_cell.length_b   1.000
_cell.length_c   1.000
_cell.angle_alpha   90.00
_cell.angle_beta   90.00
_cell.angle_gamma   90.00
#
_symmetry.space_group_name_H-M   'P 1'
#
loop_
_entity.id
_entity.type
_entity.pdbx_description
1 polymer ?
#
loop_
_entity_poly.entity_id
_entity_poly.type
_entity_poly.pdbx_seq_one_letter_code
_entity_poly.pdbx_strand_id
1 'polypeptide(L)'
;IIDYLQKILVYESIKKNNTQNHIIQELKKFSYNFQKENNILLISEFNNLISENIADQPAPFIYEKIGNRFKNYFIDEFQDTSSLQWRNIIPLTSHAIEAMDEDDLTGTLFIVGDPKQSLYRWRGADPEIFKSILNKKTPFYVEPYIRNLEDNFRSSFEIVKFNNNFFSYIKNKIQLKEAQDTFSSIIQNHTKKNSGHVSISFLENNLKDDNYKKATLIKVLE
;
A
#
# COMPACT_ATOMS: atom_id res chain seq x y z
N ILE A 1 -25.09 -9.74 32.94
CA ILE A 1 -26.03 -9.13 31.95
C ILE A 1 -25.23 -8.62 30.77
N ILE A 2 -24.17 -7.84 30.95
CA ILE A 2 -23.35 -7.25 29.86
C ILE A 2 -22.73 -8.36 29.00
N ASP A 3 -22.13 -9.39 29.58
CA ASP A 3 -21.55 -10.53 28.87
C ASP A 3 -22.60 -11.31 28.04
N TYR A 4 -23.83 -11.40 28.56
CA TYR A 4 -24.93 -12.04 27.84
C TYR A 4 -25.39 -11.23 26.62
N LEU A 5 -25.44 -9.91 26.74
CA LEU A 5 -25.75 -9.00 25.64
C LEU A 5 -24.67 -9.02 24.55
N GLN A 6 -23.40 -9.06 24.94
CA GLN A 6 -22.30 -9.19 23.98
C GLN A 6 -22.39 -10.50 23.19
N LYS A 7 -22.68 -11.62 23.86
CA LYS A 7 -22.89 -12.90 23.18
C LYS A 7 -24.06 -12.88 22.19
N ILE A 8 -25.18 -12.25 22.57
CA ILE A 8 -26.34 -12.11 21.67
C ILE A 8 -25.96 -11.32 20.41
N LEU A 9 -25.28 -10.18 20.55
CA LEU A 9 -24.84 -9.37 19.43
C LEU A 9 -23.88 -10.13 18.49
N VAL A 10 -22.99 -10.93 19.06
CA VAL A 10 -22.10 -11.80 18.26
C VAL A 10 -22.90 -12.85 17.51
N TYR A 11 -23.86 -13.52 18.15
CA TYR A 11 -24.71 -14.51 17.51
C TYR A 11 -25.57 -13.92 16.39
N GLU A 12 -26.14 -12.74 16.59
CA GLU A 12 -26.90 -12.03 15.57
C GLU A 12 -26.03 -11.66 14.37
N SER A 13 -24.81 -11.17 14.63
CA SER A 13 -23.83 -10.86 13.58
C SER A 13 -23.44 -12.12 12.78
N ILE A 14 -23.15 -13.22 13.47
CA ILE A 14 -22.86 -14.51 12.83
C ILE A 14 -24.05 -14.98 11.97
N LYS A 15 -25.26 -14.94 12.51
CA LYS A 15 -26.50 -15.35 11.80
C LYS A 15 -26.72 -14.50 10.56
N LYS A 16 -26.55 -13.18 10.66
CA LYS A 16 -26.71 -12.25 9.54
C LYS A 16 -25.73 -12.53 8.39
N ASN A 17 -24.50 -12.91 8.73
CA ASN A 17 -23.43 -13.11 7.75
C ASN A 17 -23.26 -14.60 7.34
N ASN A 18 -24.04 -15.51 7.92
CA ASN A 18 -23.85 -16.94 7.72
C ASN A 18 -23.98 -17.37 6.26
N THR A 19 -25.01 -16.89 5.56
CA THR A 19 -25.21 -17.19 4.13
C THR A 19 -24.05 -16.69 3.28
N GLN A 20 -23.58 -15.46 3.54
CA GLN A 20 -22.45 -14.87 2.83
C GLN A 20 -21.16 -15.67 3.09
N ASN A 21 -20.90 -16.03 4.34
CA ASN A 21 -19.74 -16.84 4.70
C ASN A 21 -19.78 -18.22 4.06
N HIS A 22 -20.96 -18.86 4.01
CA HIS A 22 -21.13 -20.13 3.34
C HIS A 22 -20.85 -20.04 1.83
N ILE A 23 -21.39 -19.04 1.15
CA ILE A 23 -21.11 -18.78 -0.26
C ILE A 23 -19.60 -18.58 -0.50
N ILE A 24 -18.94 -17.80 0.33
CA ILE A 24 -17.49 -17.59 0.22
C ILE A 24 -16.72 -18.90 0.40
N GLN A 25 -17.12 -19.74 1.34
CA GLN A 25 -16.49 -21.05 1.54
C GLN A 25 -16.66 -21.97 0.34
N GLU A 26 -17.86 -22.03 -0.23
CA GLU A 26 -18.13 -22.86 -1.43
C GLU A 26 -17.38 -22.32 -2.66
N LEU A 27 -17.29 -21.00 -2.82
CA LEU A 27 -16.48 -20.39 -3.88
C LEU A 27 -15.00 -20.71 -3.73
N LYS A 28 -14.45 -20.67 -2.51
CA LYS A 28 -13.05 -21.04 -2.25
C LYS A 28 -12.81 -22.51 -2.59
N LYS A 29 -13.71 -23.39 -2.18
CA LYS A 29 -13.63 -24.82 -2.48
C LYS A 29 -13.72 -25.09 -3.98
N PHE A 30 -14.64 -24.42 -4.67
CA PHE A 30 -14.76 -24.52 -6.13
C PHE A 30 -13.46 -24.02 -6.80
N SER A 31 -12.96 -22.86 -6.40
CA SER A 31 -11.70 -22.30 -6.93
C SER A 31 -10.53 -23.27 -6.73
N TYR A 32 -10.40 -23.86 -5.55
CA TYR A 32 -9.35 -24.84 -5.25
C TYR A 32 -9.45 -26.09 -6.14
N ASN A 33 -10.64 -26.66 -6.28
CA ASN A 33 -10.86 -27.83 -7.13
C ASN A 33 -10.57 -27.52 -8.60
N PHE A 34 -11.05 -26.37 -9.10
CA PHE A 34 -10.79 -25.92 -10.45
C PHE A 34 -9.30 -25.74 -10.75
N GLN A 35 -8.54 -25.14 -9.82
CA GLN A 35 -7.09 -25.00 -9.94
C GLN A 35 -6.40 -26.37 -10.03
N LYS A 36 -6.82 -27.30 -9.17
CA LYS A 36 -6.24 -28.65 -9.12
C LYS A 36 -6.54 -29.45 -10.38
N GLU A 37 -7.78 -29.41 -10.88
CA GLU A 37 -8.21 -30.14 -12.07
C GLU A 37 -7.53 -29.61 -13.34
N ASN A 38 -7.29 -28.33 -13.42
CA ASN A 38 -6.69 -27.69 -14.59
C ASN A 38 -5.18 -27.46 -14.47
N ASN A 39 -4.56 -27.88 -13.35
CA ASN A 39 -3.14 -27.68 -13.07
C ASN A 39 -2.70 -26.21 -13.22
N ILE A 40 -3.51 -25.30 -12.69
CA ILE A 40 -3.26 -23.86 -12.69
C ILE A 40 -3.14 -23.34 -11.26
N LEU A 41 -2.44 -22.24 -11.09
CA LEU A 41 -2.31 -21.55 -9.80
C LEU A 41 -2.71 -20.08 -10.00
N LEU A 42 -3.66 -19.61 -9.18
CA LEU A 42 -4.04 -18.20 -9.20
C LEU A 42 -2.97 -17.33 -8.55
N ILE A 43 -2.68 -16.18 -9.16
CA ILE A 43 -1.69 -15.23 -8.64
C ILE A 43 -2.02 -14.79 -7.20
N SER A 44 -3.32 -14.68 -6.87
CA SER A 44 -3.78 -14.36 -5.51
C SER A 44 -3.35 -15.37 -4.44
N GLU A 45 -3.13 -16.65 -4.84
CA GLU A 45 -2.74 -17.73 -3.92
C GLU A 45 -1.23 -17.80 -3.70
N PHE A 46 -0.41 -17.17 -4.55
CA PHE A 46 1.05 -17.22 -4.44
C PHE A 46 1.55 -16.80 -3.06
N ASN A 47 1.08 -15.66 -2.56
CA ASN A 47 1.53 -15.15 -1.28
C ASN A 47 1.15 -16.06 -0.11
N ASN A 48 -0.02 -16.70 -0.17
CA ASN A 48 -0.46 -17.66 0.84
C ASN A 48 0.41 -18.91 0.82
N LEU A 49 0.63 -19.47 -0.37
CA LEU A 49 1.47 -20.66 -0.54
C LEU A 49 2.92 -20.42 -0.10
N ILE A 50 3.48 -19.25 -0.44
CA ILE A 50 4.80 -18.87 0.04
C ILE A 50 4.77 -18.81 1.58
N SER A 51 3.82 -18.09 2.17
CA SER A 51 3.71 -17.94 3.62
C SER A 51 3.57 -19.27 4.35
N GLU A 52 2.73 -20.19 3.84
CA GLU A 52 2.53 -21.52 4.40
C GLU A 52 3.81 -22.37 4.35
N ASN A 53 4.57 -22.29 3.25
CA ASN A 53 5.81 -23.04 3.11
C ASN A 53 6.99 -22.44 3.90
N ILE A 54 6.91 -21.17 4.31
CA ILE A 54 7.95 -20.49 5.07
C ILE A 54 7.68 -20.58 6.57
N ALA A 55 6.43 -20.61 7.00
CA ALA A 55 6.02 -20.45 8.39
C ALA A 55 6.67 -21.45 9.35
N ASP A 56 6.97 -22.66 8.87
CA ASP A 56 7.51 -23.76 9.69
C ASP A 56 9.04 -23.93 9.57
N GLN A 57 9.74 -23.08 8.80
CA GLN A 57 11.19 -23.22 8.57
C GLN A 57 11.92 -21.92 8.93
N PRO A 58 12.90 -21.95 9.86
CA PRO A 58 13.69 -20.77 10.25
C PRO A 58 14.47 -20.12 9.08
N ALA A 59 14.89 -20.92 8.11
CA ALA A 59 15.53 -20.49 6.87
C ALA A 59 15.08 -21.41 5.73
N PRO A 60 13.97 -21.12 5.06
CA PRO A 60 13.50 -21.96 3.97
C PRO A 60 14.57 -22.09 2.89
N PHE A 61 14.87 -23.30 2.45
CA PHE A 61 15.87 -23.61 1.42
C PHE A 61 15.71 -22.74 0.16
N ILE A 62 14.47 -22.39 -0.18
CA ILE A 62 14.21 -21.51 -1.33
C ILE A 62 14.77 -20.10 -1.12
N TYR A 63 14.73 -19.59 0.12
CA TYR A 63 15.27 -18.27 0.44
C TYR A 63 16.79 -18.26 0.48
N GLU A 64 17.41 -19.30 1.01
CA GLU A 64 18.85 -19.48 0.95
C GLU A 64 19.33 -19.47 -0.51
N LYS A 65 18.66 -20.25 -1.37
CA LYS A 65 19.00 -20.31 -2.79
C LYS A 65 18.78 -19.00 -3.54
N ILE A 66 17.73 -18.25 -3.22
CA ILE A 66 17.43 -16.93 -3.83
C ILE A 66 18.33 -15.86 -3.21
N GLY A 67 18.51 -15.85 -1.90
CA GLY A 67 19.31 -14.86 -1.17
C GLY A 67 20.76 -14.84 -1.62
N ASN A 68 21.35 -16.00 -1.87
CA ASN A 68 22.72 -16.11 -2.41
C ASN A 68 22.84 -15.56 -3.85
N ARG A 69 21.72 -15.46 -4.60
CA ARG A 69 21.72 -14.99 -5.98
C ARG A 69 21.45 -13.48 -6.10
N PHE A 70 20.63 -12.93 -5.22
CA PHE A 70 20.20 -11.54 -5.27
C PHE A 70 20.58 -10.83 -3.97
N LYS A 71 21.43 -9.82 -4.09
CA LYS A 71 21.92 -9.02 -2.96
C LYS A 71 21.25 -7.66 -2.85
N ASN A 72 20.70 -7.14 -3.95
CA ASN A 72 20.13 -5.79 -4.01
C ASN A 72 18.65 -5.87 -4.32
N TYR A 73 17.84 -5.32 -3.43
CA TYR A 73 16.39 -5.30 -3.53
C TYR A 73 15.92 -3.86 -3.69
N PHE A 74 15.11 -3.62 -4.72
CA PHE A 74 14.49 -2.33 -5.00
C PHE A 74 12.98 -2.53 -5.04
N ILE A 75 12.26 -1.86 -4.13
CA ILE A 75 10.81 -1.98 -4.01
C ILE A 75 10.22 -0.59 -4.23
N ASP A 76 9.44 -0.45 -5.28
CA ASP A 76 8.71 0.77 -5.62
C ASP A 76 7.24 0.65 -5.19
N GLU A 77 6.56 1.79 -5.05
CA GLU A 77 5.14 1.89 -4.62
C GLU A 77 4.85 1.09 -3.34
N PHE A 78 5.78 1.16 -2.40
CA PHE A 78 5.76 0.30 -1.20
C PHE A 78 4.50 0.47 -0.34
N GLN A 79 3.82 1.63 -0.39
CA GLN A 79 2.57 1.87 0.33
C GLN A 79 1.42 0.93 -0.10
N ASP A 80 1.56 0.28 -1.26
CA ASP A 80 0.58 -0.68 -1.78
C ASP A 80 0.93 -2.14 -1.46
N THR A 81 1.99 -2.35 -0.69
CA THR A 81 2.41 -3.68 -0.22
C THR A 81 1.51 -4.17 0.91
N SER A 82 1.05 -5.42 0.84
CA SER A 82 0.29 -6.03 1.92
C SER A 82 1.21 -6.57 3.03
N SER A 83 0.66 -6.70 4.26
CA SER A 83 1.38 -7.30 5.39
C SER A 83 1.89 -8.72 5.10
N LEU A 84 1.15 -9.49 4.28
CA LEU A 84 1.56 -10.83 3.88
C LEU A 84 2.75 -10.80 2.91
N GLN A 85 2.70 -9.94 1.88
CA GLN A 85 3.79 -9.75 0.94
C GLN A 85 5.06 -9.30 1.65
N TRP A 86 4.93 -8.31 2.55
CA TRP A 86 6.06 -7.82 3.31
C TRP A 86 6.70 -8.91 4.16
N ARG A 87 5.91 -9.66 4.94
CA ARG A 87 6.41 -10.79 5.73
C ARG A 87 7.14 -11.84 4.89
N ASN A 88 6.65 -12.10 3.68
CA ASN A 88 7.30 -13.03 2.77
C ASN A 88 8.65 -12.53 2.24
N ILE A 89 8.85 -11.21 2.14
CA ILE A 89 10.08 -10.60 1.61
C ILE A 89 11.11 -10.34 2.72
N ILE A 90 10.67 -10.12 3.96
CA ILE A 90 11.58 -9.83 5.09
C ILE A 90 12.75 -10.81 5.17
N PRO A 91 12.59 -12.14 5.13
CA PRO A 91 13.72 -13.04 5.27
C PRO A 91 14.79 -12.88 4.19
N LEU A 92 14.36 -12.59 2.94
CA LEU A 92 15.27 -12.34 1.82
C LEU A 92 16.04 -11.03 1.99
N THR A 93 15.33 -9.99 2.38
CA THR A 93 15.91 -8.65 2.53
C THR A 93 16.78 -8.56 3.78
N SER A 94 16.40 -9.20 4.89
CA SER A 94 17.26 -9.32 6.08
C SER A 94 18.58 -9.98 5.72
N HIS A 95 18.53 -11.13 5.04
CA HIS A 95 19.73 -11.81 4.62
C HIS A 95 20.64 -10.91 3.75
N ALA A 96 20.04 -10.16 2.82
CA ALA A 96 20.81 -9.29 1.94
C ALA A 96 21.54 -8.16 2.68
N ILE A 97 20.88 -7.50 3.64
CA ILE A 97 21.43 -6.29 4.31
C ILE A 97 22.19 -6.61 5.60
N GLU A 98 22.03 -7.81 6.16
CA GLU A 98 22.64 -8.22 7.45
C GLU A 98 23.74 -9.26 7.28
N ALA A 99 23.75 -10.04 6.19
CA ALA A 99 24.80 -10.99 5.90
C ALA A 99 25.92 -10.36 5.07
N MET A 100 27.17 -10.59 5.47
CA MET A 100 28.35 -10.23 4.69
C MET A 100 28.68 -11.35 3.70
N ASP A 101 29.15 -10.99 2.52
CA ASP A 101 29.67 -11.93 1.55
C ASP A 101 31.17 -12.21 1.78
N GLU A 102 31.78 -12.96 0.87
CA GLU A 102 33.23 -13.35 0.92
C GLU A 102 34.15 -12.11 0.83
N ASP A 103 33.64 -10.97 0.32
CA ASP A 103 34.38 -9.71 0.18
C ASP A 103 34.04 -8.71 1.32
N ASP A 104 33.41 -9.17 2.40
CA ASP A 104 32.94 -8.37 3.54
C ASP A 104 31.90 -7.27 3.14
N LEU A 105 31.18 -7.48 2.03
CA LEU A 105 30.16 -6.53 1.54
C LEU A 105 28.76 -7.04 1.87
N THR A 106 27.90 -6.11 2.32
CA THR A 106 26.47 -6.36 2.47
C THR A 106 25.70 -5.94 1.22
N GLY A 107 24.53 -6.54 1.01
CA GLY A 107 23.62 -6.11 -0.02
C GLY A 107 22.84 -4.85 0.37
N THR A 108 21.86 -4.48 -0.45
CA THR A 108 21.05 -3.26 -0.24
C THR A 108 19.57 -3.55 -0.31
N LEU A 109 18.81 -2.83 0.52
CA LEU A 109 17.36 -2.73 0.41
C LEU A 109 16.98 -1.27 0.19
N PHE A 110 16.41 -0.96 -0.97
CA PHE A 110 15.94 0.36 -1.33
C PHE A 110 14.42 0.33 -1.50
N ILE A 111 13.73 1.13 -0.68
CA ILE A 111 12.26 1.20 -0.65
C ILE A 111 11.85 2.61 -1.03
N VAL A 112 10.94 2.72 -1.99
CA VAL A 112 10.36 4.00 -2.43
C VAL A 112 8.84 3.92 -2.36
N GLY A 113 8.21 5.04 -2.02
CA GLY A 113 6.77 5.15 -1.97
C GLY A 113 6.28 6.45 -1.35
N ASP A 114 4.98 6.60 -1.31
CA ASP A 114 4.30 7.72 -0.66
C ASP A 114 3.05 7.22 0.09
N PRO A 115 3.04 7.20 1.42
CA PRO A 115 1.89 6.73 2.20
C PRO A 115 0.57 7.45 1.86
N LYS A 116 0.65 8.69 1.35
CA LYS A 116 -0.53 9.48 0.93
C LYS A 116 -1.19 8.95 -0.34
N GLN A 117 -0.46 8.16 -1.15
CA GLN A 117 -0.93 7.59 -2.41
C GLN A 117 -1.49 6.18 -2.26
N SER A 118 -1.57 5.64 -1.05
CA SER A 118 -2.13 4.30 -0.83
C SER A 118 -3.61 4.23 -1.19
N LEU A 119 -3.93 3.52 -2.25
CA LEU A 119 -5.29 3.33 -2.77
C LEU A 119 -5.80 1.88 -2.68
N TYR A 120 -4.92 0.92 -2.37
CA TYR A 120 -5.22 -0.51 -2.48
C TYR A 120 -5.48 -1.20 -1.14
N ARG A 121 -5.95 -0.48 -0.10
CA ARG A 121 -6.35 -1.09 1.19
C ARG A 121 -7.39 -2.19 1.01
N TRP A 122 -8.31 -2.04 0.09
CA TRP A 122 -9.32 -3.05 -0.25
C TRP A 122 -8.73 -4.33 -0.87
N ARG A 123 -7.49 -4.28 -1.35
CA ARG A 123 -6.71 -5.43 -1.82
C ARG A 123 -5.70 -5.93 -0.77
N GLY A 124 -5.75 -5.40 0.45
CA GLY A 124 -4.87 -5.80 1.54
C GLY A 124 -3.59 -4.99 1.67
N ALA A 125 -3.42 -3.90 0.91
CA ALA A 125 -2.31 -2.97 1.12
C ALA A 125 -2.36 -2.37 2.54
N ASP A 126 -1.20 -2.27 3.17
CA ASP A 126 -1.05 -1.77 4.53
C ASP A 126 -0.01 -0.64 4.60
N PRO A 127 -0.45 0.62 4.40
CA PRO A 127 0.47 1.76 4.45
C PRO A 127 1.09 2.01 5.82
N GLU A 128 0.57 1.39 6.88
CA GLU A 128 1.13 1.53 8.23
C GLU A 128 2.50 0.85 8.35
N ILE A 129 2.76 -0.17 7.54
CA ILE A 129 4.09 -0.79 7.42
C ILE A 129 5.11 0.26 6.97
N PHE A 130 4.79 1.00 5.91
CA PHE A 130 5.68 2.03 5.39
C PHE A 130 5.88 3.18 6.39
N LYS A 131 4.81 3.63 7.04
CA LYS A 131 4.91 4.62 8.11
C LYS A 131 5.78 4.15 9.28
N SER A 132 5.70 2.86 9.63
CA SER A 132 6.56 2.27 10.65
C SER A 132 8.03 2.36 10.27
N ILE A 133 8.38 2.03 9.03
CA ILE A 133 9.75 2.14 8.51
C ILE A 133 10.22 3.60 8.51
N LEU A 134 9.37 4.54 8.08
CA LEU A 134 9.66 5.99 8.14
C LEU A 134 9.88 6.51 9.58
N ASN A 135 9.30 5.83 10.58
CA ASN A 135 9.53 6.10 11.99
C ASN A 135 10.66 5.23 12.58
N LYS A 136 11.52 4.67 11.73
CA LYS A 136 12.66 3.80 12.10
C LYS A 136 12.27 2.54 12.86
N LYS A 137 11.01 2.12 12.76
CA LYS A 137 10.52 0.83 13.29
C LYS A 137 10.57 -0.20 12.19
N THR A 138 11.67 -0.92 12.09
CA THR A 138 11.92 -1.92 11.06
C THR A 138 12.12 -3.30 11.69
N PRO A 139 11.89 -4.38 10.94
CA PRO A 139 12.23 -5.73 11.39
C PRO A 139 13.72 -6.05 11.29
N PHE A 140 14.55 -5.11 10.82
CA PHE A 140 15.98 -5.30 10.55
C PHE A 140 16.83 -4.73 11.67
N TYR A 141 18.02 -5.30 11.87
CA TYR A 141 19.05 -4.80 12.79
C TYR A 141 19.77 -3.57 12.23
N VAL A 142 19.72 -3.38 10.90
CA VAL A 142 20.33 -2.23 10.23
C VAL A 142 19.39 -1.03 10.30
N GLU A 143 19.91 0.12 10.75
CA GLU A 143 19.13 1.35 10.83
C GLU A 143 18.86 1.92 9.42
N PRO A 144 17.60 2.28 9.10
CA PRO A 144 17.27 2.81 7.78
C PRO A 144 17.76 4.25 7.61
N TYR A 145 18.33 4.55 6.46
CA TYR A 145 18.59 5.90 5.99
C TYR A 145 17.35 6.42 5.26
N ILE A 146 16.71 7.46 5.81
CA ILE A 146 15.46 8.00 5.28
C ILE A 146 15.73 9.33 4.59
N ARG A 147 15.25 9.46 3.35
CA ARG A 147 15.35 10.68 2.56
C ARG A 147 14.02 11.01 1.89
N ASN A 148 13.60 12.26 1.99
CA ASN A 148 12.48 12.80 1.22
C ASN A 148 12.95 13.22 -0.17
N LEU A 149 12.14 12.91 -1.19
CA LEU A 149 12.34 13.39 -2.56
C LEU A 149 11.59 14.72 -2.71
N GLU A 150 12.34 15.81 -2.78
CA GLU A 150 11.76 17.16 -2.77
C GLU A 150 11.43 17.67 -4.17
N ASP A 151 12.09 17.15 -5.20
CA ASP A 151 12.00 17.66 -6.56
C ASP A 151 10.92 16.95 -7.38
N ASN A 152 10.04 17.72 -8.02
CA ASN A 152 9.04 17.22 -8.95
C ASN A 152 9.50 17.45 -10.39
N PHE A 153 9.91 16.35 -11.05
CA PHE A 153 10.32 16.34 -12.45
C PHE A 153 9.13 16.11 -13.42
N ARG A 154 7.98 15.68 -12.93
CA ARG A 154 6.81 15.31 -13.74
C ARG A 154 6.00 16.52 -14.15
N SER A 155 5.65 17.37 -13.18
CA SER A 155 4.62 18.40 -13.34
C SER A 155 5.19 19.77 -13.68
N SER A 156 4.39 20.60 -14.35
CA SER A 156 4.71 21.99 -14.64
C SER A 156 4.58 22.87 -13.39
N PHE A 157 5.19 24.06 -13.42
CA PHE A 157 5.28 24.99 -12.30
C PHE A 157 3.92 25.30 -11.65
N GLU A 158 2.91 25.69 -12.45
CA GLU A 158 1.59 26.06 -11.90
C GLU A 158 0.89 24.90 -11.20
N ILE A 159 1.10 23.66 -11.68
CA ILE A 159 0.53 22.45 -11.05
C ILE A 159 1.21 22.18 -9.71
N VAL A 160 2.55 22.25 -9.65
CA VAL A 160 3.29 22.04 -8.39
C VAL A 160 2.93 23.12 -7.38
N LYS A 161 2.88 24.39 -7.80
CA LYS A 161 2.49 25.52 -6.96
C LYS A 161 1.08 25.38 -6.41
N PHE A 162 0.14 25.00 -7.28
CA PHE A 162 -1.24 24.74 -6.86
C PHE A 162 -1.31 23.62 -5.82
N ASN A 163 -0.68 22.49 -6.08
CA ASN A 163 -0.66 21.36 -5.16
C ASN A 163 -0.03 21.73 -3.81
N ASN A 164 1.10 22.42 -3.81
CA ASN A 164 1.74 22.89 -2.59
C ASN A 164 0.81 23.75 -1.75
N ASN A 165 0.13 24.72 -2.37
CA ASN A 165 -0.81 25.60 -1.69
C ASN A 165 -2.04 24.86 -1.18
N PHE A 166 -2.63 24.01 -2.04
CA PHE A 166 -3.84 23.27 -1.73
C PHE A 166 -3.63 22.29 -0.58
N PHE A 167 -2.59 21.46 -0.64
CA PHE A 167 -2.31 20.50 0.42
C PHE A 167 -1.82 21.16 1.71
N SER A 168 -1.12 22.29 1.64
CA SER A 168 -0.79 23.07 2.82
C SER A 168 -2.04 23.63 3.50
N TYR A 169 -3.02 24.09 2.73
CA TYR A 169 -4.30 24.53 3.26
C TYR A 169 -5.06 23.38 3.92
N ILE A 170 -5.17 22.24 3.24
CA ILE A 170 -5.85 21.04 3.77
C ILE A 170 -5.20 20.56 5.06
N LYS A 171 -3.88 20.47 5.11
CA LYS A 171 -3.12 20.08 6.31
C LYS A 171 -3.57 20.85 7.54
N ASN A 172 -3.77 22.16 7.40
CA ASN A 172 -4.20 23.02 8.49
C ASN A 172 -5.67 22.82 8.90
N LYS A 173 -6.47 22.14 8.08
CA LYS A 173 -7.88 21.82 8.35
C LYS A 173 -8.09 20.42 8.90
N ILE A 174 -7.11 19.54 8.79
CA ILE A 174 -7.16 18.18 9.32
C ILE A 174 -7.08 18.25 10.86
N GLN A 175 -8.04 17.66 11.54
CA GLN A 175 -8.09 17.65 13.01
C GLN A 175 -7.28 16.50 13.64
N LEU A 176 -7.12 15.40 12.92
CA LEU A 176 -6.41 14.22 13.40
C LEU A 176 -4.89 14.41 13.24
N LYS A 177 -4.16 14.40 14.35
CA LYS A 177 -2.71 14.59 14.36
C LYS A 177 -1.95 13.59 13.49
N GLU A 178 -2.32 12.32 13.54
CA GLU A 178 -1.72 11.26 12.70
C GLU A 178 -1.86 11.53 11.21
N ALA A 179 -3.01 12.08 10.80
CA ALA A 179 -3.22 12.49 9.43
C ALA A 179 -2.40 13.75 9.09
N GLN A 180 -2.28 14.72 10.01
CA GLN A 180 -1.41 15.88 9.81
C GLN A 180 0.05 15.48 9.62
N ASP A 181 0.55 14.51 10.40
CA ASP A 181 1.92 14.00 10.30
C ASP A 181 2.19 13.38 8.91
N THR A 182 1.19 12.71 8.34
CA THR A 182 1.28 12.17 6.98
C THR A 182 1.48 13.28 5.92
N PHE A 183 1.00 14.49 6.19
CA PHE A 183 1.15 15.68 5.34
C PHE A 183 2.28 16.61 5.80
N SER A 184 3.20 16.15 6.63
CA SER A 184 4.28 16.99 7.15
C SER A 184 5.27 17.46 6.06
N SER A 185 5.58 16.58 5.10
CA SER A 185 6.52 16.83 3.99
C SER A 185 5.81 16.80 2.64
N ILE A 186 5.03 17.84 2.34
CA ILE A 186 4.22 17.93 1.11
C ILE A 186 4.76 18.91 0.09
N ILE A 187 5.63 19.82 0.50
CA ILE A 187 6.19 20.85 -0.38
C ILE A 187 7.16 20.20 -1.36
N GLN A 188 6.94 20.46 -2.63
CA GLN A 188 7.79 19.99 -3.72
C GLN A 188 8.41 21.17 -4.47
N ASN A 189 9.66 21.01 -4.85
CA ASN A 189 10.33 21.94 -5.74
C ASN A 189 9.93 21.63 -7.19
N HIS A 190 9.73 22.66 -7.98
CA HIS A 190 9.51 22.51 -9.41
C HIS A 190 10.83 22.53 -10.17
N THR A 191 11.00 21.63 -11.11
CA THR A 191 12.19 21.58 -11.97
C THR A 191 11.88 22.10 -13.39
N LYS A 192 10.60 22.09 -13.79
CA LYS A 192 10.17 22.58 -15.09
C LYS A 192 9.77 24.06 -15.03
N LYS A 193 10.26 24.85 -15.99
CA LYS A 193 9.94 26.28 -16.12
C LYS A 193 8.66 26.55 -16.92
N ASN A 194 8.08 25.53 -17.57
CA ASN A 194 6.89 25.71 -18.39
C ASN A 194 5.68 26.00 -17.51
N SER A 195 4.87 26.97 -17.92
CA SER A 195 3.59 27.23 -17.30
C SER A 195 2.64 26.05 -17.51
N GLY A 196 2.06 25.55 -16.43
CA GLY A 196 0.93 24.62 -16.48
C GLY A 196 -0.39 25.37 -16.38
N HIS A 197 -1.50 24.65 -16.41
CA HIS A 197 -2.83 25.24 -16.20
C HIS A 197 -3.56 24.45 -15.12
N VAL A 198 -4.20 25.17 -14.21
CA VAL A 198 -5.11 24.60 -13.19
C VAL A 198 -6.42 25.36 -13.28
N SER A 199 -7.51 24.65 -13.48
CA SER A 199 -8.86 25.21 -13.52
C SER A 199 -9.73 24.54 -12.45
N ILE A 200 -10.50 25.35 -11.73
CA ILE A 200 -11.49 24.89 -10.76
C ILE A 200 -12.85 25.42 -11.19
N SER A 201 -13.81 24.53 -11.39
CA SER A 201 -15.16 24.87 -11.73
C SER A 201 -16.14 24.41 -10.66
N PHE A 202 -17.07 25.27 -10.27
CA PHE A 202 -18.15 24.95 -9.35
C PHE A 202 -19.42 24.69 -10.17
N LEU A 203 -20.03 23.54 -9.94
CA LEU A 203 -21.31 23.20 -10.55
C LEU A 203 -22.46 23.52 -9.59
N GLU A 204 -23.62 23.91 -10.14
CA GLU A 204 -24.79 24.20 -9.32
C GLU A 204 -25.31 22.94 -8.62
N ASN A 205 -25.62 23.09 -7.34
CA ASN A 205 -26.05 21.98 -6.46
C ASN A 205 -27.46 21.44 -6.79
N ASN A 206 -28.21 22.10 -7.69
CA ASN A 206 -29.58 21.75 -8.02
C ASN A 206 -29.74 20.83 -9.23
N LEU A 207 -28.65 20.35 -9.78
CA LEU A 207 -28.67 19.43 -10.93
C LEU A 207 -29.02 18.03 -10.47
N LYS A 208 -30.05 17.42 -11.07
CA LYS A 208 -30.32 15.97 -10.93
C LYS A 208 -29.13 15.19 -11.52
N ASP A 209 -28.91 13.98 -11.02
CA ASP A 209 -27.72 13.15 -11.32
C ASP A 209 -27.29 13.10 -12.80
N ASP A 210 -28.23 12.97 -13.74
CA ASP A 210 -27.89 12.90 -15.17
C ASP A 210 -27.44 14.25 -15.74
N ASN A 211 -28.03 15.35 -15.26
CA ASN A 211 -27.62 16.69 -15.65
C ASN A 211 -26.27 17.09 -15.02
N TYR A 212 -25.97 16.61 -13.81
CA TYR A 212 -24.68 16.80 -13.17
C TYR A 212 -23.56 16.12 -13.97
N LYS A 213 -23.75 14.86 -14.39
CA LYS A 213 -22.81 14.12 -15.24
C LYS A 213 -22.54 14.81 -16.57
N LYS A 214 -23.61 15.31 -17.23
CA LYS A 214 -23.49 16.08 -18.47
C LYS A 214 -22.71 17.39 -18.28
N ALA A 215 -23.05 18.17 -17.25
CA ALA A 215 -22.39 19.43 -16.95
C ALA A 215 -20.89 19.20 -16.62
N THR A 216 -20.57 18.14 -15.87
CA THR A 216 -19.19 17.73 -15.58
C THR A 216 -18.44 17.38 -16.85
N LEU A 217 -19.06 16.58 -17.75
CA LEU A 217 -18.42 16.18 -19.01
C LEU A 217 -18.11 17.38 -19.90
N ILE A 218 -19.05 18.32 -20.02
CA ILE A 218 -18.85 19.56 -20.80
C ILE A 218 -17.66 20.35 -20.25
N LYS A 219 -17.59 20.52 -18.93
CA LYS A 219 -16.48 21.26 -18.29
C LYS A 219 -15.12 20.59 -18.42
N VAL A 220 -15.07 19.28 -18.56
CA VAL A 220 -13.83 18.54 -18.80
C VAL A 220 -13.37 18.64 -20.25
N LEU A 221 -14.30 18.84 -21.19
CA LEU A 221 -14.01 18.94 -22.62
C LEU A 221 -13.70 20.37 -23.10
N GLU A 222 -14.09 21.42 -22.34
CA GLU A 222 -13.71 22.81 -22.54
C GLU A 222 -12.25 23.06 -22.08
#